data_f77c24b0dabaab87b62262d8a4449ab8
#
_entry.id   f77c24b0dabaab87b62262d8a4449ab8
#
_cell.length_a   1.000
_cell.length_b   1.000
_cell.length_c   1.000
_cell.angle_alpha   90.00
_cell.angle_beta   90.00
_cell.angle_gamma   90.00
#
_symmetry.space_group_name_H-M   'P 1'
#
loop_
_entity.id
_entity.type
_entity.pdbx_description
1 polymer ?
#
loop_
_entity_poly.entity_id
_entity_poly.type
_entity_poly.pdbx_seq_one_letter_code
_entity_poly.pdbx_strand_id
1 'polypeptide(L)'
;FMKQMKFFLVALMAVVMGMSVTSCMKGESESSYDLGLNATVIDDVMQVCLLGDDGVVYYPNNASVLKGTSGYPERVFVFLKYAEGVTSASTKKEVSIVQGGGLYTRSICLKPDTIKNDLPLVALTEVGVLDATTVNYTSVSAYCNVIFSLYLSNSAAIIDLVPVSAAGNELTVKLQQTIGDDKASNASSGYASFKIPSVSQINSVLASIAAEKGEEATSLIPSGGKIKIKIVATGKNGALTPLNTKEVKVN
;
A
#
# COMPACT_ATOMS: atom_id res chain seq x y z
N PHE A 1 -14.26 -22.54 7.46
CA PHE A 1 -13.19 -21.64 7.93
C PHE A 1 -12.83 -20.55 6.90
N MET A 2 -12.70 -20.89 5.60
CA MET A 2 -12.35 -19.93 4.54
C MET A 2 -13.42 -18.88 4.20
N LYS A 3 -14.72 -19.15 4.43
CA LYS A 3 -15.79 -18.17 4.17
C LYS A 3 -15.80 -17.00 5.18
N GLN A 4 -15.46 -17.24 6.42
CA GLN A 4 -15.44 -16.20 7.46
C GLN A 4 -14.25 -15.23 7.30
N MET A 5 -13.09 -15.69 6.80
CA MET A 5 -11.94 -14.83 6.53
C MET A 5 -12.20 -13.82 5.41
N LYS A 6 -13.02 -14.18 4.40
CA LYS A 6 -13.39 -13.27 3.30
C LYS A 6 -14.29 -12.13 3.77
N PHE A 7 -15.21 -12.40 4.69
CA PHE A 7 -16.04 -11.35 5.31
C PHE A 7 -15.25 -10.42 6.22
N PHE A 8 -14.23 -10.93 6.91
CA PHE A 8 -13.37 -10.10 7.76
C PHE A 8 -12.51 -9.13 6.94
N LEU A 9 -12.02 -9.55 5.78
CA LEU A 9 -11.17 -8.71 4.92
C LEU A 9 -11.99 -7.60 4.26
N VAL A 10 -13.23 -7.88 3.84
CA VAL A 10 -14.16 -6.88 3.29
C VAL A 10 -14.65 -5.92 4.39
N ALA A 11 -14.92 -6.40 5.59
CA ALA A 11 -15.31 -5.57 6.72
C ALA A 11 -14.17 -4.66 7.18
N LEU A 12 -12.92 -5.14 7.17
CA LEU A 12 -11.74 -4.34 7.50
C LEU A 12 -11.51 -3.22 6.46
N MET A 13 -11.70 -3.51 5.17
CA MET A 13 -11.62 -2.49 4.12
C MET A 13 -12.71 -1.42 4.26
N ALA A 14 -13.94 -1.80 4.62
CA ALA A 14 -15.04 -0.86 4.82
C ALA A 14 -14.80 0.10 6.01
N VAL A 15 -14.13 -0.37 7.05
CA VAL A 15 -13.79 0.45 8.24
C VAL A 15 -12.72 1.49 7.92
N VAL A 16 -11.74 1.15 7.07
CA VAL A 16 -10.66 2.08 6.69
C VAL A 16 -11.19 3.31 5.93
N MET A 17 -12.28 3.17 5.18
CA MET A 17 -12.83 4.28 4.39
C MET A 17 -13.75 5.21 5.15
N GLY A 18 -14.28 4.79 6.29
CA GLY A 18 -15.12 5.63 7.14
C GLY A 18 -14.33 6.60 8.03
N MET A 19 -13.01 6.46 8.12
CA MET A 19 -12.21 7.16 9.12
C MET A 19 -11.41 8.36 8.62
N SER A 20 -11.54 8.78 7.37
CA SER A 20 -10.98 10.05 6.90
C SER A 20 -11.77 11.29 7.34
N VAL A 21 -12.86 11.11 8.06
CA VAL A 21 -13.58 12.21 8.72
C VAL A 21 -13.14 12.27 10.18
N THR A 22 -12.17 13.10 10.41
CA THR A 22 -11.78 13.56 11.73
C THR A 22 -12.96 14.15 12.50
N SER A 23 -13.14 13.63 13.72
CA SER A 23 -13.29 14.44 14.89
C SER A 23 -14.56 15.25 15.13
N CYS A 24 -14.89 15.22 16.36
CA CYS A 24 -15.87 15.97 17.12
C CYS A 24 -17.21 15.27 17.32
N MET A 25 -17.18 14.09 17.91
CA MET A 25 -18.21 13.70 18.83
C MET A 25 -17.61 13.57 20.24
N LYS A 26 -17.76 14.64 21.02
CA LYS A 26 -17.64 14.61 22.46
C LYS A 26 -18.83 13.78 22.98
N GLY A 27 -18.61 12.50 23.08
CA GLY A 27 -19.46 11.53 23.76
C GLY A 27 -18.52 10.59 24.48
N GLU A 28 -18.63 10.50 25.80
CA GLU A 28 -17.86 9.63 26.68
C GLU A 28 -18.15 8.15 26.40
N SER A 29 -17.61 7.64 25.30
CA SER A 29 -17.23 6.24 25.17
C SER A 29 -15.73 6.25 25.02
N GLU A 30 -14.99 5.74 25.99
CA GLU A 30 -13.56 5.48 25.87
C GLU A 30 -13.38 4.70 24.57
N SER A 31 -12.77 5.34 23.55
CA SER A 31 -12.42 4.64 22.33
C SER A 31 -11.50 3.50 22.72
N SER A 32 -11.80 2.30 22.28
CA SER A 32 -11.00 1.11 22.62
C SER A 32 -9.55 1.21 22.09
N TYR A 33 -9.23 2.23 21.29
CA TYR A 33 -7.91 2.51 20.71
C TYR A 33 -7.68 4.02 20.59
N ASP A 34 -6.41 4.42 20.50
CA ASP A 34 -5.99 5.82 20.38
C ASP A 34 -5.63 6.20 18.97
N LEU A 35 -5.20 5.23 18.14
CA LEU A 35 -4.65 5.47 16.81
C LEU A 35 -4.97 4.30 15.86
N GLY A 36 -5.39 4.63 14.63
CA GLY A 36 -5.49 3.68 13.52
C GLY A 36 -4.56 4.09 12.39
N LEU A 37 -3.68 3.20 11.92
CA LEU A 37 -2.73 3.52 10.87
C LEU A 37 -2.28 2.32 10.04
N ASN A 38 -1.79 2.60 8.84
CA ASN A 38 -1.01 1.66 8.05
C ASN A 38 0.45 1.70 8.50
N ALA A 39 1.10 0.54 8.59
CA ALA A 39 2.48 0.45 9.01
C ALA A 39 3.24 -0.66 8.29
N THR A 40 4.56 -0.51 8.21
CA THR A 40 5.50 -1.58 7.85
C THR A 40 5.93 -2.31 9.11
N VAL A 41 5.84 -3.63 9.10
CA VAL A 41 6.36 -4.46 10.21
C VAL A 41 7.86 -4.64 10.01
N ILE A 42 8.63 -4.30 11.02
CA ILE A 42 10.07 -4.48 11.07
C ILE A 42 10.33 -5.58 12.10
N ASP A 43 10.64 -6.78 11.60
CA ASP A 43 10.97 -7.95 12.41
C ASP A 43 12.49 -7.95 12.62
N ASP A 44 12.93 -7.20 13.63
CA ASP A 44 14.34 -7.15 14.01
C ASP A 44 14.64 -8.21 15.09
N VAL A 45 15.89 -8.66 15.14
CA VAL A 45 16.35 -9.70 16.08
C VAL A 45 16.06 -9.32 17.54
N MET A 46 16.05 -8.03 17.86
CA MET A 46 15.85 -7.56 19.24
C MET A 46 14.41 -7.29 19.58
N GLN A 47 13.64 -6.73 18.66
CA GLN A 47 12.26 -6.34 18.90
C GLN A 47 11.51 -6.08 17.60
N VAL A 48 10.30 -6.61 17.47
CA VAL A 48 9.39 -6.20 16.40
C VAL A 48 8.91 -4.78 16.65
N CYS A 49 9.02 -3.93 15.64
CA CYS A 49 8.43 -2.59 15.67
C CYS A 49 7.62 -2.31 14.40
N LEU A 50 6.82 -1.26 14.44
CA LEU A 50 5.96 -0.82 13.36
C LEU A 50 6.41 0.58 12.92
N LEU A 51 6.81 0.73 11.66
CA LEU A 51 7.00 2.04 11.04
C LEU A 51 5.68 2.47 10.42
N GLY A 52 5.01 3.43 11.03
CA GLY A 52 3.78 4.02 10.51
C GLY A 52 4.00 4.82 9.24
N ASP A 53 2.96 4.96 8.41
CA ASP A 53 2.99 5.83 7.23
C ASP A 53 3.07 7.33 7.60
N ASP A 54 2.90 7.64 8.87
CA ASP A 54 3.19 8.94 9.50
C ASP A 54 4.69 9.17 9.77
N GLY A 55 5.55 8.19 9.49
CA GLY A 55 6.99 8.23 9.72
C GLY A 55 7.40 7.94 11.16
N VAL A 56 6.46 7.60 12.04
CA VAL A 56 6.72 7.31 13.46
C VAL A 56 6.95 5.82 13.68
N VAL A 57 7.91 5.48 14.56
CA VAL A 57 8.17 4.10 14.95
C VAL A 57 7.42 3.78 16.26
N TYR A 58 6.60 2.74 16.21
CA TYR A 58 5.82 2.23 17.32
C TYR A 58 6.39 0.89 17.81
N TYR A 59 6.39 0.68 19.10
CA TYR A 59 6.95 -0.50 19.76
C TYR A 59 5.82 -1.29 20.46
N PRO A 60 5.19 -2.24 19.75
CA PRO A 60 4.11 -3.02 20.33
C PRO A 60 4.62 -4.04 21.36
N ASN A 61 3.96 -4.12 22.51
CA ASN A 61 4.25 -5.13 23.53
C ASN A 61 3.64 -6.51 23.21
N ASN A 62 2.72 -6.56 22.25
CA ASN A 62 1.99 -7.76 21.83
C ASN A 62 2.06 -8.00 20.31
N ALA A 63 3.20 -7.71 19.69
CA ALA A 63 3.39 -7.83 18.21
C ALA A 63 2.99 -9.20 17.66
N SER A 64 3.09 -10.26 18.46
CA SER A 64 2.75 -11.63 18.07
C SER A 64 1.32 -11.80 17.55
N VAL A 65 0.39 -10.91 17.89
CA VAL A 65 -0.99 -10.92 17.37
C VAL A 65 -1.07 -10.72 15.85
N LEU A 66 -0.02 -10.13 15.24
CA LEU A 66 0.09 -9.94 13.80
C LEU A 66 0.71 -11.14 13.08
N LYS A 67 1.29 -12.08 13.83
CA LYS A 67 2.05 -13.19 13.24
C LYS A 67 1.10 -14.24 12.67
N GLY A 68 1.16 -14.42 11.35
CA GLY A 68 0.46 -15.50 10.65
C GLY A 68 1.29 -16.77 10.58
N THR A 69 0.80 -17.79 9.86
CA THR A 69 1.49 -19.06 9.63
C THR A 69 2.82 -18.89 8.88
N SER A 70 2.94 -17.86 8.05
CA SER A 70 4.14 -17.55 7.25
C SER A 70 5.05 -16.49 7.86
N GLY A 71 4.83 -16.11 9.13
CA GLY A 71 5.54 -15.02 9.80
C GLY A 71 4.73 -13.73 9.87
N TYR A 72 5.42 -12.62 10.09
CA TYR A 72 4.78 -11.30 10.08
C TYR A 72 4.47 -10.85 8.65
N PRO A 73 3.29 -10.23 8.40
CA PRO A 73 3.04 -9.56 7.12
C PRO A 73 3.96 -8.35 6.95
N GLU A 74 4.36 -8.06 5.71
CA GLU A 74 5.26 -6.93 5.42
C GLU A 74 4.60 -5.58 5.75
N ARG A 75 3.30 -5.46 5.45
CA ARG A 75 2.48 -4.27 5.71
C ARG A 75 1.22 -4.66 6.46
N VAL A 76 0.81 -3.80 7.39
CA VAL A 76 -0.38 -4.00 8.22
C VAL A 76 -1.21 -2.73 8.32
N PHE A 77 -2.51 -2.91 8.55
CA PHE A 77 -3.35 -1.91 9.18
C PHE A 77 -3.58 -2.30 10.63
N VAL A 78 -3.39 -1.37 11.56
CA VAL A 78 -3.49 -1.62 12.99
C VAL A 78 -4.24 -0.51 13.73
N PHE A 79 -4.98 -0.92 14.75
CA PHE A 79 -5.48 -0.05 15.81
C PHE A 79 -4.59 -0.21 17.03
N LEU A 80 -4.04 0.91 17.50
CA LEU A 80 -3.07 0.95 18.59
C LEU A 80 -3.64 1.70 19.79
N LYS A 81 -3.27 1.25 20.98
CA LYS A 81 -3.49 1.94 22.24
C LYS A 81 -2.13 2.23 22.85
N TYR A 82 -1.90 3.47 23.28
CA TYR A 82 -0.66 3.84 23.98
C TYR A 82 -0.55 3.11 25.31
N ALA A 83 0.65 2.73 25.70
CA ALA A 83 0.92 2.20 27.02
C ALA A 83 0.67 3.29 28.08
N GLU A 84 0.45 2.88 29.33
CA GLU A 84 0.23 3.82 30.44
C GLU A 84 1.37 4.84 30.54
N GLY A 85 1.03 6.11 30.64
CA GLY A 85 2.00 7.22 30.68
C GLY A 85 2.64 7.59 29.34
N VAL A 86 2.35 6.87 28.25
CA VAL A 86 2.81 7.18 26.91
C VAL A 86 1.75 8.01 26.18
N THR A 87 2.19 9.05 25.48
CA THR A 87 1.32 9.93 24.69
C THR A 87 1.86 10.12 23.28
N SER A 88 1.11 10.82 22.43
CA SER A 88 1.58 11.23 21.09
C SER A 88 2.83 12.12 21.15
N ALA A 89 3.14 12.76 22.28
CA ALA A 89 4.34 13.58 22.49
C ALA A 89 5.55 12.78 23.01
N SER A 90 5.38 11.54 23.47
CA SER A 90 6.47 10.71 24.00
C SER A 90 7.50 10.40 22.92
N THR A 91 8.79 10.35 23.29
CA THR A 91 9.89 10.05 22.35
C THR A 91 9.84 8.60 21.87
N LYS A 92 9.54 7.67 22.77
CA LYS A 92 9.32 6.25 22.47
C LYS A 92 7.83 5.95 22.51
N LYS A 93 7.30 5.41 21.42
CA LYS A 93 5.88 5.08 21.28
C LYS A 93 5.64 3.62 21.65
N GLU A 94 5.58 3.33 22.94
CA GLU A 94 5.15 2.01 23.41
C GLU A 94 3.63 1.88 23.28
N VAL A 95 3.18 0.79 22.66
CA VAL A 95 1.75 0.59 22.31
C VAL A 95 1.33 -0.86 22.51
N SER A 96 0.02 -1.06 22.60
CA SER A 96 -0.60 -2.38 22.43
C SER A 96 -1.40 -2.38 21.13
N ILE A 97 -1.34 -3.47 20.39
CA ILE A 97 -2.18 -3.69 19.21
C ILE A 97 -3.53 -4.18 19.71
N VAL A 98 -4.58 -3.39 19.49
CA VAL A 98 -5.96 -3.75 19.85
C VAL A 98 -6.54 -4.66 18.76
N GLN A 99 -6.31 -4.30 17.51
CA GLN A 99 -6.73 -5.06 16.33
C GLN A 99 -5.78 -4.76 15.17
N GLY A 100 -5.60 -5.71 14.27
CA GLY A 100 -4.80 -5.49 13.07
C GLY A 100 -4.86 -6.65 12.11
N GLY A 101 -4.36 -6.40 10.89
CA GLY A 101 -4.28 -7.40 9.84
C GLY A 101 -3.33 -7.00 8.73
N GLY A 102 -2.87 -8.00 7.97
CA GLY A 102 -2.02 -7.78 6.80
C GLY A 102 -2.75 -7.02 5.70
N LEU A 103 -2.07 -6.04 5.11
CA LEU A 103 -2.52 -5.33 3.92
C LEU A 103 -2.18 -6.13 2.67
N TYR A 104 -2.97 -5.93 1.61
CA TYR A 104 -2.60 -6.42 0.29
C TYR A 104 -1.32 -5.72 -0.16
N THR A 105 -0.23 -6.48 -0.20
CA THR A 105 1.12 -5.96 -0.45
C THR A 105 1.77 -6.71 -1.59
N ARG A 106 2.26 -5.99 -2.59
CA ARG A 106 3.04 -6.52 -3.71
C ARG A 106 4.18 -5.56 -4.05
N SER A 107 5.17 -6.02 -4.79
CA SER A 107 6.12 -5.11 -5.46
C SER A 107 5.49 -4.54 -6.74
N ILE A 108 5.91 -3.35 -7.15
CA ILE A 108 5.69 -2.89 -8.53
C ILE A 108 6.18 -4.01 -9.46
N CYS A 109 5.36 -4.36 -10.43
CA CYS A 109 5.60 -5.53 -11.27
C CYS A 109 6.88 -5.38 -12.11
N LEU A 110 7.80 -6.31 -11.95
CA LEU A 110 9.05 -6.38 -12.72
C LEU A 110 8.99 -7.36 -13.90
N LYS A 111 7.83 -8.00 -14.11
CA LYS A 111 7.61 -8.95 -15.21
C LYS A 111 6.28 -8.63 -15.90
N PRO A 112 6.23 -7.60 -16.76
CA PRO A 112 4.98 -7.15 -17.38
C PRO A 112 4.36 -8.20 -18.32
N ASP A 113 5.13 -9.11 -18.86
CA ASP A 113 4.69 -10.21 -19.72
C ASP A 113 3.74 -11.21 -19.03
N THR A 114 3.73 -11.24 -17.71
CA THR A 114 2.80 -12.08 -16.92
C THR A 114 1.40 -11.48 -16.81
N ILE A 115 1.22 -10.20 -17.18
CA ILE A 115 -0.03 -9.47 -17.03
C ILE A 115 -0.73 -9.38 -18.40
N LYS A 116 -1.48 -10.42 -18.73
CA LYS A 116 -2.18 -10.49 -20.05
C LYS A 116 -3.57 -9.87 -20.05
N ASN A 117 -4.19 -9.70 -18.90
CA ASN A 117 -5.54 -9.18 -18.78
C ASN A 117 -5.53 -7.84 -18.02
N ASP A 118 -6.20 -6.86 -18.58
CA ASP A 118 -6.39 -5.53 -18.01
C ASP A 118 -7.89 -5.31 -17.84
N LEU A 119 -8.44 -5.91 -16.79
CA LEU A 119 -9.87 -5.74 -16.47
C LEU A 119 -10.12 -4.31 -16.00
N PRO A 120 -11.24 -3.70 -16.41
CA PRO A 120 -11.54 -2.31 -16.07
C PRO A 120 -11.76 -2.13 -14.57
N LEU A 121 -11.20 -1.06 -14.02
CA LEU A 121 -11.47 -0.56 -12.68
C LEU A 121 -12.68 0.38 -12.69
N VAL A 122 -13.23 0.65 -11.51
CA VAL A 122 -14.32 1.63 -11.33
C VAL A 122 -13.74 3.04 -11.17
N ALA A 123 -12.77 3.21 -10.27
CA ALA A 123 -12.16 4.49 -9.94
C ALA A 123 -10.76 4.34 -9.35
N LEU A 124 -9.94 5.37 -9.53
CA LEU A 124 -8.79 5.69 -8.69
C LEU A 124 -9.20 6.79 -7.72
N THR A 125 -8.93 6.61 -6.42
CA THR A 125 -9.45 7.53 -5.39
C THR A 125 -8.34 8.37 -4.76
N GLU A 126 -7.27 7.70 -4.28
CA GLU A 126 -6.21 8.36 -3.54
C GLU A 126 -4.89 7.60 -3.69
N VAL A 127 -3.79 8.32 -3.55
CA VAL A 127 -2.44 7.76 -3.50
C VAL A 127 -1.63 8.40 -2.38
N GLY A 128 -0.99 7.55 -1.57
CA GLY A 128 -0.02 7.92 -0.56
C GLY A 128 1.34 7.29 -0.83
N VAL A 129 2.38 7.78 -0.17
CA VAL A 129 3.72 7.22 -0.27
C VAL A 129 4.37 7.13 1.11
N LEU A 130 5.23 6.12 1.28
CA LEU A 130 6.15 5.98 2.39
C LEU A 130 7.57 6.02 1.83
N ASP A 131 8.42 6.87 2.39
CA ASP A 131 9.82 7.01 2.01
C ASP A 131 10.65 5.79 2.39
N ALA A 132 11.64 5.45 1.58
CA ALA A 132 12.68 4.54 1.98
C ALA A 132 13.47 5.14 3.15
N THR A 133 13.71 4.35 4.17
CA THR A 133 14.39 4.78 5.40
C THR A 133 15.16 3.64 6.05
N THR A 134 15.80 3.93 7.18
CA THR A 134 16.44 2.93 8.03
C THR A 134 15.90 3.06 9.45
N VAL A 135 15.45 1.97 10.01
CA VAL A 135 14.96 1.89 11.39
C VAL A 135 15.72 0.79 12.11
N ASN A 136 16.36 1.11 13.23
CA ASN A 136 17.14 0.16 14.03
C ASN A 136 18.13 -0.66 13.17
N TYR A 137 18.87 0.00 12.26
CA TYR A 137 19.80 -0.61 11.29
C TYR A 137 19.16 -1.47 10.19
N THR A 138 17.83 -1.61 10.18
CA THR A 138 17.09 -2.33 9.15
C THR A 138 16.65 -1.37 8.06
N SER A 139 17.01 -1.66 6.80
CA SER A 139 16.57 -0.89 5.64
C SER A 139 15.11 -1.18 5.36
N VAL A 140 14.29 -0.13 5.28
CA VAL A 140 12.88 -0.19 4.92
C VAL A 140 12.71 0.38 3.51
N SER A 141 12.04 -0.38 2.67
CA SER A 141 11.75 0.03 1.29
C SER A 141 10.73 1.16 1.25
N ALA A 142 10.73 1.92 0.15
CA ALA A 142 9.65 2.84 -0.16
C ALA A 142 8.38 2.09 -0.62
N TYR A 143 7.22 2.67 -0.34
CA TYR A 143 5.93 2.13 -0.77
C TYR A 143 5.07 3.20 -1.44
N CYS A 144 4.27 2.75 -2.39
CA CYS A 144 3.18 3.49 -2.99
C CYS A 144 1.86 2.83 -2.57
N ASN A 145 1.02 3.56 -1.84
CA ASN A 145 -0.26 3.08 -1.34
C ASN A 145 -1.37 3.64 -2.24
N VAL A 146 -2.24 2.80 -2.74
CA VAL A 146 -3.30 3.20 -3.67
C VAL A 146 -4.65 2.79 -3.14
N ILE A 147 -5.58 3.74 -3.08
CA ILE A 147 -7.01 3.51 -2.85
C ILE A 147 -7.72 3.56 -4.20
N PHE A 148 -8.47 2.53 -4.49
CA PHE A 148 -9.17 2.37 -5.77
C PHE A 148 -10.52 1.69 -5.56
N SER A 149 -11.36 1.68 -6.59
CA SER A 149 -12.59 0.89 -6.61
C SER A 149 -12.56 -0.09 -7.77
N LEU A 150 -13.01 -1.30 -7.53
CA LEU A 150 -13.07 -2.38 -8.51
C LEU A 150 -14.45 -3.07 -8.47
N TYR A 151 -14.76 -3.81 -9.51
CA TYR A 151 -15.94 -4.65 -9.53
C TYR A 151 -15.68 -5.92 -8.73
N LEU A 152 -16.48 -6.12 -7.68
CA LEU A 152 -16.42 -7.33 -6.86
C LEU A 152 -16.91 -8.53 -7.62
N SER A 153 -16.14 -9.60 -7.57
CA SER A 153 -16.57 -10.94 -7.95
C SER A 153 -16.41 -11.90 -6.77
N ASN A 154 -16.93 -13.12 -6.95
CA ASN A 154 -16.70 -14.21 -6.00
C ASN A 154 -15.24 -14.72 -6.02
N SER A 155 -14.43 -14.27 -6.98
CA SER A 155 -13.02 -14.58 -7.13
C SER A 155 -12.16 -13.53 -6.44
N ALA A 156 -11.03 -13.93 -5.91
CA ALA A 156 -10.05 -12.98 -5.37
C ALA A 156 -9.49 -12.14 -6.54
N ALA A 157 -9.61 -10.83 -6.44
CA ALA A 157 -8.99 -9.92 -7.39
C ALA A 157 -7.47 -9.90 -7.21
N ILE A 158 -6.73 -9.91 -8.33
CA ILE A 158 -5.29 -9.65 -8.34
C ILE A 158 -5.09 -8.27 -8.95
N ILE A 159 -4.48 -7.39 -8.16
CA ILE A 159 -4.18 -6.02 -8.54
C ILE A 159 -2.67 -5.86 -8.60
N ASP A 160 -2.20 -5.37 -9.74
CA ASP A 160 -0.77 -5.13 -9.98
C ASP A 160 -0.53 -3.67 -10.39
N LEU A 161 0.65 -3.16 -10.06
CA LEU A 161 1.14 -1.86 -10.49
C LEU A 161 2.29 -2.08 -11.46
N VAL A 162 2.12 -1.68 -12.71
CA VAL A 162 3.02 -2.01 -13.82
C VAL A 162 3.69 -0.74 -14.35
N PRO A 163 5.02 -0.68 -14.48
CA PRO A 163 5.70 0.43 -15.14
C PRO A 163 5.24 0.58 -16.60
N VAL A 164 5.02 1.82 -17.04
CA VAL A 164 4.61 2.14 -18.42
C VAL A 164 5.66 2.99 -19.12
N SER A 165 6.10 4.06 -18.46
CA SER A 165 7.09 4.99 -18.99
C SER A 165 7.72 5.81 -17.87
N ALA A 166 8.81 6.51 -18.16
CA ALA A 166 9.40 7.49 -17.27
C ALA A 166 9.74 8.78 -18.01
N ALA A 167 9.68 9.91 -17.30
CA ALA A 167 10.09 11.23 -17.79
C ALA A 167 10.82 11.99 -16.68
N GLY A 168 12.13 12.10 -16.79
CA GLY A 168 12.95 12.67 -15.72
C GLY A 168 12.80 11.87 -14.42
N ASN A 169 12.33 12.51 -13.34
CA ASN A 169 12.09 11.85 -12.06
C ASN A 169 10.66 11.32 -11.88
N GLU A 170 9.81 11.39 -12.90
CA GLU A 170 8.44 10.87 -12.85
C GLU A 170 8.34 9.49 -13.50
N LEU A 171 7.85 8.51 -12.74
CA LEU A 171 7.50 7.16 -13.19
C LEU A 171 6.00 7.07 -13.42
N THR A 172 5.57 6.78 -14.63
CA THR A 172 4.18 6.42 -14.91
C THR A 172 3.99 4.92 -14.75
N VAL A 173 3.04 4.54 -13.90
CA VAL A 173 2.65 3.16 -13.64
C VAL A 173 1.17 2.96 -13.90
N LYS A 174 0.79 1.78 -14.37
CA LYS A 174 -0.61 1.40 -14.59
C LYS A 174 -1.08 0.47 -13.49
N LEU A 175 -2.16 0.85 -12.80
CA LEU A 175 -2.88 -0.03 -11.90
C LEU A 175 -3.78 -0.93 -12.73
N GLN A 176 -3.58 -2.24 -12.63
CA GLN A 176 -4.30 -3.25 -13.42
C GLN A 176 -4.97 -4.28 -12.51
N GLN A 177 -6.21 -4.62 -12.84
CA GLN A 177 -6.88 -5.80 -12.31
C GLN A 177 -6.65 -6.94 -13.30
N THR A 178 -5.86 -7.94 -12.92
CA THR A 178 -5.48 -9.06 -13.80
C THR A 178 -6.33 -10.30 -13.61
N ILE A 179 -6.94 -10.44 -12.44
CA ILE A 179 -7.93 -11.48 -12.11
C ILE A 179 -9.07 -10.80 -11.38
N GLY A 180 -10.30 -11.11 -11.79
CA GLY A 180 -11.51 -10.55 -11.21
C GLY A 180 -12.69 -10.78 -12.14
N ASP A 181 -13.72 -9.96 -11.99
CA ASP A 181 -14.94 -10.03 -12.81
C ASP A 181 -15.36 -8.62 -13.25
N ASP A 182 -15.16 -8.32 -14.52
CA ASP A 182 -15.55 -7.05 -15.14
C ASP A 182 -17.08 -6.92 -15.40
N LYS A 183 -17.80 -8.04 -15.26
CA LYS A 183 -19.28 -8.09 -15.43
C LYS A 183 -20.01 -7.87 -14.12
N ALA A 184 -19.32 -7.94 -12.97
CA ALA A 184 -19.94 -7.66 -11.69
C ALA A 184 -20.52 -6.25 -11.68
N SER A 185 -21.70 -6.10 -11.09
CA SER A 185 -22.41 -4.81 -10.97
C SER A 185 -22.04 -4.04 -9.70
N ASN A 186 -21.57 -4.76 -8.68
CA ASN A 186 -21.24 -4.18 -7.38
C ASN A 186 -19.81 -3.68 -7.35
N ALA A 187 -19.64 -2.39 -7.08
CA ALA A 187 -18.33 -1.79 -6.84
C ALA A 187 -17.96 -1.94 -5.36
N SER A 188 -16.68 -2.17 -5.11
CA SER A 188 -16.09 -2.11 -3.78
C SER A 188 -14.78 -1.36 -3.84
N SER A 189 -14.48 -0.69 -2.74
CA SER A 189 -13.20 -0.03 -2.59
C SER A 189 -12.13 -1.03 -2.17
N GLY A 190 -10.92 -0.83 -2.68
CA GLY A 190 -9.73 -1.59 -2.35
C GLY A 190 -8.60 -0.68 -1.90
N TYR A 191 -7.71 -1.26 -1.12
CA TYR A 191 -6.44 -0.66 -0.73
C TYR A 191 -5.32 -1.64 -1.06
N ALA A 192 -4.26 -1.16 -1.71
CA ALA A 192 -3.08 -1.94 -1.99
C ALA A 192 -1.81 -1.13 -1.70
N SER A 193 -0.82 -1.79 -1.14
CA SER A 193 0.50 -1.23 -0.86
C SER A 193 1.52 -1.86 -1.80
N PHE A 194 2.18 -1.04 -2.62
CA PHE A 194 3.16 -1.50 -3.59
C PHE A 194 4.55 -1.08 -3.19
N LYS A 195 5.40 -2.08 -2.93
CA LYS A 195 6.83 -1.86 -2.70
C LYS A 195 7.48 -1.32 -3.96
N ILE A 196 8.23 -0.23 -3.81
CA ILE A 196 8.95 0.38 -4.93
C ILE A 196 10.32 -0.32 -5.06
N PRO A 197 10.59 -0.98 -6.19
CA PRO A 197 11.89 -1.60 -6.45
C PRO A 197 13.01 -0.56 -6.61
N SER A 198 14.25 -1.01 -6.73
CA SER A 198 15.35 -0.11 -7.06
C SER A 198 15.17 0.52 -8.45
N VAL A 199 15.70 1.73 -8.61
CA VAL A 199 15.63 2.48 -9.89
C VAL A 199 16.21 1.68 -11.05
N SER A 200 17.29 0.93 -10.80
CA SER A 200 17.91 0.07 -11.82
C SER A 200 16.99 -1.05 -12.28
N GLN A 201 16.24 -1.67 -11.36
CA GLN A 201 15.25 -2.70 -11.70
C GLN A 201 14.09 -2.12 -12.51
N ILE A 202 13.59 -0.94 -12.12
CA ILE A 202 12.53 -0.24 -12.87
C ILE A 202 13.02 0.08 -14.29
N ASN A 203 14.22 0.64 -14.43
CA ASN A 203 14.77 0.98 -15.75
C ASN A 203 15.00 -0.26 -16.64
N SER A 204 15.39 -1.40 -16.05
CA SER A 204 15.49 -2.66 -16.82
C SER A 204 14.12 -3.10 -17.37
N VAL A 205 13.04 -2.93 -16.59
CA VAL A 205 11.68 -3.24 -17.06
C VAL A 205 11.22 -2.29 -18.15
N LEU A 206 11.47 -0.98 -17.98
CA LEU A 206 11.13 0.01 -19.00
C LEU A 206 11.85 -0.26 -20.32
N ALA A 207 13.13 -0.66 -20.27
CA ALA A 207 13.90 -1.04 -21.44
C ALA A 207 13.32 -2.30 -22.13
N SER A 208 12.90 -3.31 -21.35
CA SER A 208 12.27 -4.51 -21.91
C SER A 208 10.93 -4.19 -22.59
N ILE A 209 10.09 -3.36 -21.97
CA ILE A 209 8.81 -2.93 -22.55
C ILE A 209 9.01 -2.15 -23.86
N ALA A 210 9.99 -1.25 -23.89
CA ALA A 210 10.30 -0.47 -25.09
C ALA A 210 10.80 -1.37 -26.23
N ALA A 211 11.68 -2.33 -25.93
CA ALA A 211 12.18 -3.30 -26.91
C ALA A 211 11.06 -4.16 -27.52
N GLU A 212 10.10 -4.62 -26.70
CA GLU A 212 8.94 -5.38 -27.19
C GLU A 212 8.04 -4.56 -28.13
N LYS A 213 7.96 -3.24 -27.92
CA LYS A 213 7.16 -2.33 -28.76
C LYS A 213 7.92 -1.77 -29.93
N GLY A 214 9.24 -1.96 -30.03
CA GLY A 214 10.10 -1.31 -31.00
C GLY A 214 10.24 0.21 -30.79
N GLU A 215 10.11 0.67 -29.54
CA GLU A 215 10.18 2.07 -29.12
C GLU A 215 11.53 2.37 -28.45
N GLU A 216 11.90 3.63 -28.34
CA GLU A 216 13.05 4.03 -27.52
C GLU A 216 12.74 3.89 -26.02
N ALA A 217 13.70 3.33 -25.29
CA ALA A 217 13.55 3.14 -23.87
C ALA A 217 13.56 4.48 -23.11
N THR A 218 12.57 4.71 -22.27
CA THR A 218 12.57 5.80 -21.30
C THR A 218 13.30 5.39 -20.02
N SER A 219 13.93 6.34 -19.34
CA SER A 219 14.67 6.07 -18.10
C SER A 219 14.19 6.97 -16.97
N LEU A 220 13.99 6.35 -15.81
CA LEU A 220 13.72 7.05 -14.58
C LEU A 220 15.03 7.58 -13.99
N ILE A 221 15.11 8.88 -13.75
CA ILE A 221 16.29 9.57 -13.22
C ILE A 221 15.88 10.29 -11.95
N PRO A 222 16.16 9.73 -10.76
CA PRO A 222 15.81 10.38 -9.49
C PRO A 222 16.46 11.75 -9.35
N SER A 223 15.73 12.69 -8.79
CA SER A 223 16.23 14.01 -8.44
C SER A 223 16.45 14.08 -6.93
N GLY A 224 17.68 14.21 -6.48
CA GLY A 224 18.02 14.19 -5.04
C GLY A 224 17.60 12.88 -4.33
N GLY A 225 17.67 11.74 -5.03
CA GLY A 225 17.24 10.44 -4.50
C GLY A 225 15.72 10.27 -4.40
N LYS A 226 14.95 11.14 -5.06
CA LYS A 226 13.49 11.13 -5.03
C LYS A 226 12.88 10.97 -6.41
N ILE A 227 11.74 10.29 -6.47
CA ILE A 227 10.90 10.13 -7.66
C ILE A 227 9.47 10.58 -7.39
N LYS A 228 8.72 10.82 -8.46
CA LYS A 228 7.25 10.98 -8.44
C LYS A 228 6.63 9.79 -9.13
N ILE A 229 5.46 9.36 -8.68
CA ILE A 229 4.72 8.27 -9.31
C ILE A 229 3.40 8.83 -9.84
N LYS A 230 3.16 8.63 -11.12
CA LYS A 230 1.88 8.90 -11.78
C LYS A 230 1.15 7.60 -12.01
N ILE A 231 -0.03 7.47 -11.42
CA ILE A 231 -0.84 6.25 -11.53
C ILE A 231 -1.93 6.48 -12.57
N VAL A 232 -1.98 5.58 -13.55
CA VAL A 232 -3.04 5.53 -14.56
C VAL A 232 -3.79 4.21 -14.46
N ALA A 233 -5.03 4.16 -14.91
CA ALA A 233 -5.82 2.94 -14.99
C ALA A 233 -6.88 3.05 -16.10
N THR A 234 -7.39 1.89 -16.50
CA THR A 234 -8.47 1.77 -17.50
C THR A 234 -9.79 1.49 -16.76
N GLY A 235 -10.82 2.28 -17.05
CA GLY A 235 -12.19 2.04 -16.64
C GLY A 235 -13.04 1.47 -17.78
N LYS A 236 -14.30 1.13 -17.52
CA LYS A 236 -15.23 0.60 -18.56
C LYS A 236 -15.44 1.57 -19.74
N ASN A 237 -15.35 2.87 -19.49
CA ASN A 237 -15.62 3.93 -20.47
C ASN A 237 -14.34 4.65 -20.95
N GLY A 238 -13.17 4.05 -20.77
CA GLY A 238 -11.88 4.65 -21.14
C GLY A 238 -10.96 4.89 -19.95
N ALA A 239 -9.96 5.74 -20.13
CA ALA A 239 -8.99 6.04 -19.09
C ALA A 239 -9.64 6.74 -17.88
N LEU A 240 -9.25 6.32 -16.67
CA LEU A 240 -9.61 7.00 -15.44
C LEU A 240 -8.74 8.24 -15.22
N THR A 241 -9.22 9.18 -14.41
CA THR A 241 -8.43 10.34 -14.00
C THR A 241 -7.13 9.89 -13.32
N PRO A 242 -5.95 10.29 -13.82
CA PRO A 242 -4.69 9.90 -13.22
C PRO A 242 -4.52 10.47 -11.80
N LEU A 243 -3.81 9.74 -10.95
CA LEU A 243 -3.34 10.23 -9.65
C LEU A 243 -1.83 10.47 -9.69
N ASN A 244 -1.39 11.56 -9.07
CA ASN A 244 0.02 11.90 -8.93
C ASN A 244 0.41 11.87 -7.45
N THR A 245 1.55 11.23 -7.15
CA THR A 245 2.14 11.28 -5.81
C THR A 245 2.86 12.61 -5.57
N LYS A 246 3.15 12.87 -4.31
CA LYS A 246 4.28 13.72 -3.91
C LYS A 246 5.59 12.98 -4.22
N GLU A 247 6.71 13.68 -4.03
CA GLU A 247 8.01 13.03 -4.14
C GLU A 247 8.19 11.97 -3.06
N VAL A 248 8.73 10.84 -3.44
CA VAL A 248 9.07 9.73 -2.55
C VAL A 248 10.56 9.43 -2.66
N LYS A 249 11.23 9.29 -1.50
CA LYS A 249 12.63 8.89 -1.43
C LYS A 249 12.75 7.39 -1.73
N VAL A 250 13.64 7.05 -2.65
CA VAL A 250 13.92 5.65 -3.05
C VAL A 250 15.37 5.29 -2.74
N ASN A 251 15.64 3.98 -2.64
CA ASN A 251 17.00 3.44 -2.44
C ASN A 251 17.75 3.28 -3.75
#